data_16666c77e7bdc437bc85e1a14d9a0913
#
_entry.id   16666c77e7bdc437bc85e1a14d9a0913
#
_cell.length_a   1.000
_cell.length_b   1.000
_cell.length_c   1.000
_cell.angle_alpha   90.00
_cell.angle_beta   90.00
_cell.angle_gamma   90.00
#
_symmetry.space_group_name_H-M   'P 1'
#
loop_
_entity.id
_entity.type
_entity.pdbx_description
1 polymer ?
#
loop_
_entity_poly.entity_id
_entity_poly.type
_entity_poly.pdbx_seq_one_letter_code
_entity_poly.pdbx_strand_id
1 'polypeptide(L)'
;RQVGKTWIMKYFGKNHFTNMAYISCDNNPNLKNIFKNTVHPKELIPFLSSEAKTKIDKDTLLILDEIQEIPEALTSLKYFNEEAPEIPIIAAGSTLGVSLHSGISFPVGKVDFMTLYPMSFAEFLDAISETQLRELIEMRNYVLLDSFSTKLTNLLKAQE
;
A
#
# COMPACT_ATOMS: atom_id res chain seq x y z
N ARG A 1 -2.15 -5.87 -9.03
CA ARG A 1 -1.78 -6.82 -7.95
C ARG A 1 -0.26 -7.01 -7.95
N GLN A 2 0.34 -7.41 -6.83
CA GLN A 2 1.77 -7.77 -6.66
C GLN A 2 2.79 -6.68 -7.05
N VAL A 3 2.41 -5.40 -6.94
CA VAL A 3 3.29 -4.25 -7.23
C VAL A 3 4.12 -3.78 -6.03
N GLY A 4 4.17 -4.56 -4.94
CA GLY A 4 5.00 -4.25 -3.77
C GLY A 4 4.35 -3.34 -2.71
N LYS A 5 3.02 -3.10 -2.73
CA LYS A 5 2.30 -2.26 -1.74
C LYS A 5 2.66 -2.60 -0.29
N THR A 6 2.47 -3.85 0.09
CA THR A 6 2.75 -4.32 1.45
C THR A 6 4.20 -4.09 1.87
N TRP A 7 5.14 -4.31 0.93
CA TRP A 7 6.56 -4.09 1.20
C TRP A 7 6.86 -2.62 1.47
N ILE A 8 6.38 -1.71 0.59
CA ILE A 8 6.67 -0.27 0.73
C ILE A 8 6.05 0.33 1.99
N MET A 9 4.83 -0.09 2.35
CA MET A 9 4.18 0.34 3.59
C MET A 9 4.97 -0.10 4.83
N LYS A 10 5.42 -1.35 4.88
CA LYS A 10 6.24 -1.87 5.98
C LYS A 10 7.61 -1.22 6.02
N TYR A 11 8.23 -0.98 4.88
CA TYR A 11 9.50 -0.26 4.79
C TYR A 11 9.36 1.17 5.31
N PHE A 12 8.32 1.88 4.89
CA PHE A 12 8.02 3.24 5.37
C PHE A 12 7.79 3.24 6.89
N GLY A 13 6.95 2.34 7.40
CA GLY A 13 6.69 2.24 8.85
C GLY A 13 7.95 2.02 9.68
N LYS A 14 8.84 1.12 9.22
CA LYS A 14 10.10 0.81 9.91
C LYS A 14 11.09 1.97 9.95
N ASN A 15 11.07 2.84 8.94
CA ASN A 15 12.06 3.92 8.82
C ASN A 15 11.59 5.26 9.38
N HIS A 16 10.27 5.46 9.55
CA HIS A 16 9.71 6.77 9.90
C HIS A 16 8.88 6.77 11.18
N PHE A 17 8.59 5.61 11.78
CA PHE A 17 7.81 5.49 13.01
C PHE A 17 8.55 4.68 14.07
N THR A 18 8.25 4.97 15.33
CA THR A 18 8.81 4.21 16.46
C THR A 18 8.29 2.78 16.47
N ASN A 19 7.00 2.61 16.15
CA ASN A 19 6.32 1.32 16.09
C ASN A 19 5.47 1.21 14.81
N MET A 20 5.13 -0.02 14.47
CA MET A 20 4.26 -0.32 13.34
C MET A 20 3.30 -1.45 13.69
N ALA A 21 2.01 -1.20 13.61
CA ALA A 21 0.94 -2.16 13.77
C ALA A 21 0.43 -2.57 12.37
N TYR A 22 0.83 -3.75 11.91
CA TYR A 22 0.40 -4.29 10.62
C TYR A 22 -0.72 -5.30 10.80
N ILE A 23 -1.84 -5.09 10.10
CA ILE A 23 -3.02 -5.95 10.14
C ILE A 23 -3.48 -6.21 8.71
N SER A 24 -3.61 -7.50 8.36
CA SER A 24 -4.25 -7.92 7.10
C SER A 24 -5.74 -8.12 7.33
N CYS A 25 -6.56 -7.49 6.49
CA CYS A 25 -8.01 -7.66 6.49
C CYS A 25 -8.45 -8.94 5.75
N ASP A 26 -7.54 -9.54 4.97
CA ASP A 26 -7.82 -10.77 4.24
C ASP A 26 -7.95 -11.96 5.19
N ASN A 27 -9.01 -12.78 4.99
CA ASN A 27 -9.27 -14.01 5.73
C ASN A 27 -9.23 -13.87 7.28
N ASN A 28 -9.62 -12.70 7.82
CA ASN A 28 -9.66 -12.45 9.26
C ASN A 28 -11.11 -12.30 9.78
N PRO A 29 -11.77 -13.39 10.18
CA PRO A 29 -13.17 -13.35 10.63
C PRO A 29 -13.35 -12.57 11.96
N ASN A 30 -12.36 -12.58 12.85
CA ASN A 30 -12.41 -11.84 14.11
C ASN A 30 -12.40 -10.34 13.84
N LEU A 31 -11.50 -9.89 12.97
CA LEU A 31 -11.40 -8.51 12.55
C LEU A 31 -12.70 -8.05 11.86
N LYS A 32 -13.24 -8.87 10.95
CA LYS A 32 -14.52 -8.60 10.29
C LYS A 32 -15.68 -8.46 11.27
N ASN A 33 -15.74 -9.31 12.29
CA ASN A 33 -16.78 -9.25 13.31
C ASN A 33 -16.68 -7.95 14.15
N ILE A 34 -15.48 -7.53 14.52
CA ILE A 34 -15.29 -6.29 15.28
C ILE A 34 -15.70 -5.06 14.47
N PHE A 35 -15.24 -4.94 13.22
CA PHE A 35 -15.62 -3.82 12.38
C PHE A 35 -17.12 -3.76 12.07
N LYS A 36 -17.82 -4.90 12.08
CA LYS A 36 -19.29 -4.93 11.99
C LYS A 36 -19.99 -4.37 13.24
N ASN A 37 -19.38 -4.52 14.41
CA ASN A 37 -19.97 -4.06 15.66
C ASN A 37 -19.67 -2.58 15.93
N THR A 38 -18.51 -2.08 15.51
CA THR A 38 -18.12 -0.70 15.70
C THR A 38 -17.17 -0.20 14.61
N VAL A 39 -17.23 1.09 14.31
CA VAL A 39 -16.32 1.80 13.41
C VAL A 39 -15.54 2.91 14.14
N HIS A 40 -15.77 3.06 15.44
CA HIS A 40 -15.22 4.14 16.25
C HIS A 40 -13.83 3.79 16.80
N PRO A 41 -12.81 4.66 16.63
CA PRO A 41 -11.42 4.42 17.01
C PRO A 41 -11.26 4.02 18.48
N LYS A 42 -12.01 4.65 19.39
CA LYS A 42 -11.95 4.39 20.83
C LYS A 42 -12.16 2.91 21.17
N GLU A 43 -13.02 2.24 20.43
CA GLU A 43 -13.34 0.82 20.61
C GLU A 43 -12.41 -0.07 19.77
N LEU A 44 -12.03 0.40 18.57
CA LEU A 44 -11.19 -0.36 17.64
C LEU A 44 -9.74 -0.43 18.11
N ILE A 45 -9.13 0.67 18.59
CA ILE A 45 -7.71 0.74 18.92
C ILE A 45 -7.26 -0.34 19.91
N PRO A 46 -7.96 -0.61 21.02
CA PRO A 46 -7.57 -1.67 21.94
C PRO A 46 -7.54 -3.05 21.28
N PHE A 47 -8.53 -3.33 20.43
CA PHE A 47 -8.61 -4.59 19.71
C PHE A 47 -7.53 -4.72 18.64
N LEU A 48 -7.35 -3.68 17.81
CA LEU A 48 -6.32 -3.63 16.77
C LEU A 48 -4.92 -3.73 17.39
N SER A 49 -4.70 -3.12 18.56
CA SER A 49 -3.44 -3.23 19.31
C SER A 49 -3.16 -4.67 19.75
N SER A 50 -4.20 -5.37 20.20
CA SER A 50 -4.09 -6.79 20.58
C SER A 50 -3.82 -7.67 19.37
N GLU A 51 -4.51 -7.44 18.26
CA GLU A 51 -4.36 -8.18 17.01
C GLU A 51 -2.96 -8.01 16.42
N ALA A 52 -2.45 -6.78 16.38
CA ALA A 52 -1.10 -6.47 15.89
C ALA A 52 0.01 -6.79 16.89
N LYS A 53 -0.32 -7.15 18.15
CA LYS A 53 0.62 -7.30 19.27
C LYS A 53 1.52 -6.09 19.46
N THR A 54 0.99 -4.92 19.17
CA THR A 54 1.70 -3.63 19.20
C THR A 54 0.73 -2.56 19.69
N LYS A 55 1.12 -1.78 20.68
CA LYS A 55 0.31 -0.65 21.14
C LYS A 55 0.18 0.38 20.03
N ILE A 56 -1.06 0.76 19.74
CA ILE A 56 -1.37 1.80 18.74
C ILE A 56 -1.53 3.12 19.47
N ASP A 57 -0.67 4.08 19.13
CA ASP A 57 -0.66 5.45 19.61
C ASP A 57 -0.10 6.39 18.52
N LYS A 58 0.09 7.67 18.83
CA LYS A 58 0.57 8.70 17.89
C LYS A 58 1.94 8.40 17.25
N ASP A 59 2.75 7.55 17.86
CA ASP A 59 4.10 7.18 17.40
C ASP A 59 4.11 5.82 16.68
N THR A 60 2.92 5.22 16.49
CA THR A 60 2.73 3.91 15.87
C THR A 60 1.99 4.06 14.54
N LEU A 61 2.59 3.67 13.44
CA LEU A 61 1.89 3.58 12.15
C LEU A 61 0.95 2.37 12.13
N LEU A 62 -0.35 2.62 12.01
CA LEU A 62 -1.33 1.57 11.75
C LEU A 62 -1.43 1.30 10.25
N ILE A 63 -1.21 0.05 9.86
CA ILE A 63 -1.34 -0.41 8.47
C ILE A 63 -2.50 -1.41 8.39
N LEU A 64 -3.53 -1.06 7.59
CA LEU A 64 -4.63 -1.95 7.25
C LEU A 64 -4.48 -2.40 5.79
N ASP A 65 -4.01 -3.63 5.60
CA ASP A 65 -3.76 -4.18 4.25
C ASP A 65 -4.97 -4.98 3.77
N GLU A 66 -5.23 -4.96 2.46
CA GLU A 66 -6.40 -5.54 1.78
C GLU A 66 -7.74 -5.09 2.43
N ILE A 67 -7.83 -3.80 2.77
CA ILE A 67 -8.94 -3.20 3.52
C ILE A 67 -10.32 -3.39 2.84
N GLN A 68 -10.36 -3.57 1.52
CA GLN A 68 -11.60 -3.80 0.77
C GLN A 68 -12.32 -5.11 1.15
N GLU A 69 -11.63 -6.05 1.82
CA GLU A 69 -12.23 -7.29 2.31
C GLU A 69 -13.20 -7.04 3.50
N ILE A 70 -13.11 -5.87 4.12
CA ILE A 70 -13.97 -5.44 5.23
C ILE A 70 -14.51 -4.03 4.93
N PRO A 71 -15.71 -3.89 4.34
CA PRO A 71 -16.28 -2.58 3.98
C PRO A 71 -16.40 -1.61 5.16
N GLU A 72 -16.69 -2.13 6.35
CA GLU A 72 -16.80 -1.33 7.57
C GLU A 72 -15.44 -0.76 8.00
N ALA A 73 -14.33 -1.43 7.68
CA ALA A 73 -12.99 -0.90 7.91
C ALA A 73 -12.71 0.34 7.04
N LEU A 74 -13.18 0.36 5.78
CA LEU A 74 -13.14 1.57 4.95
C LEU A 74 -13.92 2.72 5.58
N THR A 75 -15.12 2.43 6.10
CA THR A 75 -15.95 3.41 6.79
C THR A 75 -15.27 3.96 8.03
N SER A 76 -14.53 3.13 8.77
CA SER A 76 -13.82 3.55 9.99
C SER A 76 -12.75 4.60 9.75
N LEU A 77 -12.15 4.67 8.55
CA LEU A 77 -11.15 5.68 8.20
C LEU A 77 -11.67 7.11 8.39
N LYS A 78 -12.96 7.34 8.12
CA LYS A 78 -13.61 8.63 8.41
C LYS A 78 -13.55 8.96 9.90
N TYR A 79 -13.91 8.01 10.73
CA TYR A 79 -13.95 8.20 12.18
C TYR A 79 -12.54 8.32 12.78
N PHE A 80 -11.57 7.60 12.25
CA PHE A 80 -10.17 7.83 12.64
C PHE A 80 -9.72 9.25 12.34
N ASN A 81 -10.04 9.79 11.17
CA ASN A 81 -9.71 11.18 10.82
C ASN A 81 -10.43 12.21 11.73
N GLU A 82 -11.65 11.92 12.17
CA GLU A 82 -12.48 12.86 12.95
C GLU A 82 -12.24 12.76 14.48
N GLU A 83 -12.01 11.54 15.00
CA GLU A 83 -12.01 11.25 16.44
C GLU A 83 -10.62 10.89 16.99
N ALA A 84 -9.68 10.50 16.11
CA ALA A 84 -8.31 10.12 16.48
C ALA A 84 -7.30 10.55 15.40
N PRO A 85 -7.28 11.86 15.03
CA PRO A 85 -6.42 12.35 13.94
C PRO A 85 -4.91 12.23 14.24
N GLU A 86 -4.56 12.02 15.50
CA GLU A 86 -3.19 11.78 15.93
C GLU A 86 -2.66 10.39 15.58
N ILE A 87 -3.54 9.44 15.24
CA ILE A 87 -3.12 8.08 14.85
C ILE A 87 -2.79 8.04 13.37
N PRO A 88 -1.53 7.86 12.99
CA PRO A 88 -1.15 7.75 11.59
C PRO A 88 -1.61 6.40 11.01
N ILE A 89 -2.35 6.46 9.88
CA ILE A 89 -2.92 5.27 9.24
C ILE A 89 -2.55 5.23 7.77
N ILE A 90 -2.17 4.07 7.29
CA ILE A 90 -2.12 3.71 5.88
C ILE A 90 -3.06 2.54 5.64
N ALA A 91 -3.96 2.69 4.68
CA ALA A 91 -4.82 1.61 4.22
C ALA A 91 -4.48 1.25 2.77
N ALA A 92 -4.42 -0.03 2.46
CA ALA A 92 -4.14 -0.49 1.11
C ALA A 92 -5.13 -1.56 0.64
N GLY A 93 -5.37 -1.55 -0.66
CA GLY A 93 -6.18 -2.58 -1.30
C GLY A 93 -5.90 -2.65 -2.80
N SER A 94 -6.08 -3.83 -3.38
CA SER A 94 -5.83 -4.07 -4.79
C SER A 94 -6.95 -3.55 -5.71
N THR A 95 -8.15 -3.34 -5.17
CA THR A 95 -9.36 -2.96 -5.91
C THR A 95 -10.04 -1.69 -5.37
N LEU A 96 -9.35 -0.91 -4.53
CA LEU A 96 -9.92 0.30 -3.92
C LEU A 96 -10.46 1.28 -4.96
N GLY A 97 -9.77 1.48 -6.08
CA GLY A 97 -10.23 2.34 -7.17
C GLY A 97 -11.55 1.88 -7.82
N VAL A 98 -11.82 0.58 -7.85
CA VAL A 98 -13.07 0.00 -8.38
C VAL A 98 -14.18 0.07 -7.34
N SER A 99 -13.87 -0.14 -6.07
CA SER A 99 -14.81 -0.08 -4.95
C SER A 99 -15.40 1.32 -4.73
N LEU A 100 -14.70 2.37 -5.16
CA LEU A 100 -15.20 3.74 -5.16
C LEU A 100 -16.48 3.92 -6.00
N HIS A 101 -16.72 3.05 -6.98
CA HIS A 101 -17.86 3.11 -7.88
C HIS A 101 -19.02 2.20 -7.46
N SER A 102 -18.86 1.37 -6.42
CA SER A 102 -19.82 0.35 -6.01
C SER A 102 -20.77 0.77 -4.86
N GLY A 103 -20.93 2.08 -4.59
CA GLY A 103 -21.90 2.57 -3.60
C GLY A 103 -21.47 2.39 -2.13
N ILE A 104 -20.25 1.96 -1.86
CA ILE A 104 -19.67 1.97 -0.51
C ILE A 104 -19.39 3.43 -0.13
N SER A 105 -19.85 3.86 1.04
CA SER A 105 -19.60 5.21 1.57
C SER A 105 -18.10 5.39 1.82
N PHE A 106 -17.40 5.86 0.80
CA PHE A 106 -15.98 6.18 0.91
C PHE A 106 -15.81 7.54 1.60
N PRO A 107 -14.85 7.73 2.50
CA PRO A 107 -14.64 8.98 3.23
C PRO A 107 -13.98 10.05 2.35
N VAL A 108 -14.71 10.55 1.34
CA VAL A 108 -14.25 11.60 0.43
C VAL A 108 -13.82 12.84 1.22
N GLY A 109 -12.62 13.35 0.93
CA GLY A 109 -12.06 14.52 1.62
C GLY A 109 -11.50 14.25 3.02
N LYS A 110 -11.48 12.99 3.47
CA LYS A 110 -10.92 12.57 4.78
C LYS A 110 -9.71 11.65 4.64
N VAL A 111 -9.39 11.26 3.43
CA VAL A 111 -8.23 10.41 3.08
C VAL A 111 -7.57 10.93 1.82
N ASP A 112 -6.24 10.83 1.77
CA ASP A 112 -5.45 11.09 0.58
C ASP A 112 -5.18 9.80 -0.17
N PHE A 113 -5.22 9.86 -1.50
CA PHE A 113 -5.00 8.70 -2.35
C PHE A 113 -3.62 8.70 -2.97
N MET A 114 -2.99 7.54 -2.91
CA MET A 114 -1.77 7.27 -3.66
C MET A 114 -1.97 6.02 -4.52
N THR A 115 -1.59 6.09 -5.78
CA THR A 115 -1.61 4.93 -6.67
C THR A 115 -0.19 4.43 -6.86
N LEU A 116 0.03 3.16 -6.52
CA LEU A 116 1.29 2.48 -6.81
C LEU A 116 1.14 1.70 -8.11
N TYR A 117 1.90 2.10 -9.12
CA TYR A 117 1.98 1.43 -10.42
C TYR A 117 2.98 0.28 -10.38
N PRO A 118 2.87 -0.70 -11.29
CA PRO A 118 3.97 -1.63 -11.55
C PRO A 118 5.25 -0.87 -11.90
N MET A 119 6.38 -1.48 -11.55
CA MET A 119 7.69 -0.93 -11.89
C MET A 119 7.80 -0.77 -13.41
N SER A 120 8.20 0.41 -13.85
CA SER A 120 8.52 0.65 -15.26
C SER A 120 9.81 -0.07 -15.65
N PHE A 121 10.03 -0.26 -16.95
CA PHE A 121 11.28 -0.88 -17.42
C PHE A 121 12.52 -0.05 -17.06
N ALA A 122 12.40 1.28 -17.06
CA ALA A 122 13.48 2.16 -16.63
C ALA A 122 13.83 1.96 -15.14
N GLU A 123 12.82 1.89 -14.26
CA GLU A 123 13.02 1.60 -12.83
C GLU A 123 13.59 0.20 -12.60
N PHE A 124 13.19 -0.78 -13.41
CA PHE A 124 13.77 -2.13 -13.38
C PHE A 124 15.24 -2.12 -13.73
N LEU A 125 15.64 -1.39 -14.79
CA LEU A 125 17.04 -1.24 -15.18
C LEU A 125 17.88 -0.60 -14.08
N ASP A 126 17.35 0.44 -13.40
CA ASP A 126 18.01 1.06 -12.24
C ASP A 126 18.19 0.06 -11.09
N ALA A 127 17.16 -0.73 -10.81
CA ALA A 127 17.18 -1.72 -9.72
C ALA A 127 18.25 -2.82 -9.92
N ILE A 128 18.54 -3.17 -11.18
CA ILE A 128 19.58 -4.14 -11.52
C ILE A 128 20.93 -3.48 -11.91
N SER A 129 21.06 -2.16 -11.65
CA SER A 129 22.28 -1.37 -11.95
C SER A 129 22.67 -1.29 -13.43
N GLU A 130 21.71 -1.40 -14.33
CA GLU A 130 21.88 -1.26 -15.79
C GLU A 130 21.66 0.21 -16.23
N THR A 131 22.30 1.16 -15.55
CA THR A 131 22.11 2.60 -15.76
C THR A 131 22.47 3.07 -17.17
N GLN A 132 23.53 2.53 -17.76
CA GLN A 132 23.93 2.88 -19.14
C GLN A 132 22.84 2.51 -20.16
N LEU A 133 22.23 1.34 -19.98
CA LEU A 133 21.18 0.87 -20.86
C LEU A 133 19.90 1.74 -20.71
N ARG A 134 19.59 2.15 -19.49
CA ARG A 134 18.51 3.09 -19.21
C ARG A 134 18.74 4.43 -19.89
N GLU A 135 19.94 5.02 -19.78
CA GLU A 135 20.30 6.29 -20.43
C GLU A 135 20.18 6.23 -21.94
N LEU A 136 20.64 5.14 -22.57
CA LEU A 136 20.52 4.93 -24.02
C LEU A 136 19.06 4.88 -24.48
N ILE A 137 18.19 4.25 -23.68
CA ILE A 137 16.74 4.19 -23.97
C ILE A 137 16.11 5.60 -23.85
N GLU A 138 16.44 6.36 -22.81
CA GLU A 138 15.93 7.71 -22.60
C GLU A 138 16.41 8.67 -23.71
N MET A 139 17.65 8.56 -24.15
CA MET A 139 18.21 9.31 -25.27
C MET A 139 17.64 8.89 -26.64
N ARG A 140 16.87 7.82 -26.70
CA ARG A 140 16.35 7.22 -27.95
C ARG A 140 17.46 6.90 -28.97
N ASN A 141 18.61 6.48 -28.50
CA ASN A 141 19.76 6.16 -29.34
C ASN A 141 19.61 4.75 -29.92
N TYR A 142 18.77 4.61 -30.93
CA TYR A 142 18.41 3.31 -31.52
C TYR A 142 19.60 2.58 -32.15
N VAL A 143 20.60 3.31 -32.65
CA VAL A 143 21.80 2.70 -33.24
C VAL A 143 22.63 1.95 -32.21
N LEU A 144 22.83 2.55 -31.04
CA LEU A 144 23.52 1.89 -29.93
C LEU A 144 22.66 0.81 -29.27
N LEU A 145 21.34 1.01 -29.16
CA LEU A 145 20.42 0.03 -28.62
C LEU A 145 20.40 -1.28 -29.42
N ASP A 146 20.57 -1.21 -30.75
CA ASP A 146 20.61 -2.40 -31.59
C ASP A 146 21.78 -3.33 -31.21
N SER A 147 22.93 -2.78 -30.84
CA SER A 147 24.07 -3.56 -30.35
C SER A 147 23.80 -4.29 -29.02
N PHE A 148 22.80 -3.87 -28.28
CA PHE A 148 22.34 -4.51 -27.03
C PHE A 148 21.04 -5.32 -27.17
N SER A 149 20.56 -5.55 -28.39
CA SER A 149 19.26 -6.16 -28.67
C SER A 149 19.02 -7.49 -27.94
N THR A 150 20.02 -8.39 -27.94
CA THR A 150 19.92 -9.67 -27.21
C THR A 150 19.82 -9.48 -25.71
N LYS A 151 20.61 -8.56 -25.12
CA LYS A 151 20.58 -8.24 -23.69
C LYS A 151 19.23 -7.65 -23.30
N LEU A 152 18.73 -6.69 -24.09
CA LEU A 152 17.42 -6.07 -23.88
C LEU A 152 16.28 -7.09 -23.91
N THR A 153 16.29 -8.01 -24.89
CA THR A 153 15.29 -9.06 -25.00
C THR A 153 15.27 -9.97 -23.77
N ASN A 154 16.44 -10.32 -23.25
CA ASN A 154 16.54 -11.17 -22.06
C ASN A 154 16.05 -10.44 -20.80
N LEU A 155 16.36 -9.13 -20.65
CA LEU A 155 15.94 -8.31 -19.52
C LEU A 155 14.43 -8.05 -19.53
N LEU A 156 13.83 -7.82 -20.70
CA LEU A 156 12.37 -7.67 -20.83
C LEU A 156 11.63 -8.93 -20.39
N LYS A 157 12.13 -10.12 -20.78
CA LYS A 157 11.57 -11.40 -20.33
C LYS A 157 11.71 -11.65 -18.82
N ALA A 158 12.75 -11.10 -18.19
CA ALA A 158 12.98 -11.25 -16.77
C ALA A 158 12.08 -10.32 -15.92
N GLN A 159 11.49 -9.29 -16.53
CA GLN A 159 10.55 -8.37 -15.86
C GLN A 159 9.13 -8.96 -15.77
N GLU A 160 8.76 -9.86 -16.68
CA GLU A 160 7.46 -10.55 -16.67
C GLU A 160 7.34 -11.56 -15.51
#